data_01a45efac285507d8ab2b0673a8bebee
#
_entry.id   01a45efac285507d8ab2b0673a8bebee
#
_cell.length_a   1.000
_cell.length_b   1.000
_cell.length_c   1.000
_cell.angle_alpha   90.00
_cell.angle_beta   90.00
_cell.angle_gamma   90.00
#
_symmetry.space_group_name_H-M   'P 1'
#
loop_
_entity.id
_entity.type
_entity.pdbx_description
1 polymer ?
#
loop_
_entity_poly.entity_id
_entity_poly.type
_entity_poly.pdbx_seq_one_letter_code
_entity_poly.pdbx_strand_id
1 'polypeptide(L)'
;MDDRYKSAGDLGRGIAAGDIDPVALTESYLDAIDAHEHGTRIYARTTRDRALAEAKAAARRAKAGQRLGPLDGVPVSWKDLFDTAGTETAAGSALLAGRVPDEDAHVLKTATFQGLVCLGKTHMSELAFSGLGLNPVTATPPNVQDAGLAPGGSSSGAATSVAFGLAAAGIGSDTGGSVRVPSAWNDLVGLKTTSGRLSLDGVVPLAARFDTVGPLCRTVEDAALLLAALEGRRPVDLGEPSLTGTRLLVLTNALEGCRDLPRDAFESAVGRLMDAGATVERAAMPMMDEAQALSPVLFAAEAYGTWRDVIEANPEVMFPPILERFRGGKAVSGPDYVAAWLTLDRIRRDFARAVAGFDAVILPTTPNTPPNVERLMTDGDYYVTENLLTLRNTRFGNLSGGCALTLPTGVPGAGISFMGPAMGEERLLRLGAAAEKALG
;
A
#
# COMPACT_ATOMS: atom_id res chain seq x y z
N MET A 1 -11.74 20.71 -14.72
CA MET A 1 -10.66 19.88 -14.11
C MET A 1 -10.75 18.52 -14.79
N ASP A 2 -9.64 17.90 -15.16
CA ASP A 2 -9.64 16.56 -15.78
C ASP A 2 -10.16 15.53 -14.77
N ASP A 3 -11.17 14.75 -15.14
CA ASP A 3 -11.81 13.77 -14.26
C ASP A 3 -10.84 12.72 -13.74
N ARG A 4 -9.75 12.44 -14.44
CA ARG A 4 -8.74 11.47 -14.04
C ARG A 4 -7.99 11.82 -12.74
N TYR A 5 -8.04 13.09 -12.31
CA TYR A 5 -7.44 13.55 -11.06
C TYR A 5 -8.45 13.74 -9.92
N LYS A 6 -9.75 13.48 -10.16
CA LYS A 6 -10.75 13.45 -9.10
C LYS A 6 -10.54 12.27 -8.15
N SER A 7 -11.05 12.38 -6.93
CA SER A 7 -11.11 11.25 -5.99
C SER A 7 -12.02 10.13 -6.53
N ALA A 8 -11.80 8.90 -6.09
CA ALA A 8 -12.66 7.78 -6.46
C ALA A 8 -14.11 8.01 -6.00
N GLY A 9 -14.28 8.64 -4.82
CA GLY A 9 -15.59 9.04 -4.30
C GLY A 9 -16.29 10.07 -5.18
N ASP A 10 -15.57 11.11 -5.64
CA ASP A 10 -16.13 12.13 -6.56
C ASP A 10 -16.54 11.53 -7.91
N LEU A 11 -15.70 10.65 -8.46
CA LEU A 11 -16.04 9.92 -9.69
C LEU A 11 -17.32 9.09 -9.50
N GLY A 12 -17.41 8.37 -8.37
CA GLY A 12 -18.59 7.59 -8.03
C GLY A 12 -19.85 8.45 -7.90
N ARG A 13 -19.73 9.64 -7.29
CA ARG A 13 -20.84 10.62 -7.20
C ARG A 13 -21.23 11.16 -8.56
N GLY A 14 -20.26 11.51 -9.41
CA GLY A 14 -20.52 11.96 -10.79
C GLY A 14 -21.23 10.89 -11.63
N ILE A 15 -20.85 9.62 -11.48
CA ILE A 15 -21.54 8.50 -12.14
C ILE A 15 -22.99 8.36 -11.60
N ALA A 16 -23.19 8.52 -10.29
CA ALA A 16 -24.51 8.45 -9.68
C ALA A 16 -25.44 9.57 -10.14
N ALA A 17 -24.90 10.76 -10.34
CA ALA A 17 -25.64 11.92 -10.85
C ALA A 17 -25.90 11.85 -12.37
N GLY A 18 -25.21 10.97 -13.10
CA GLY A 18 -25.27 10.90 -14.56
C GLY A 18 -24.37 11.93 -15.26
N ASP A 19 -23.53 12.63 -14.55
CA ASP A 19 -22.59 13.62 -15.07
C ASP A 19 -21.35 12.96 -15.69
N ILE A 20 -21.02 11.75 -15.26
CA ILE A 20 -19.88 10.96 -15.72
C ILE A 20 -20.38 9.62 -16.29
N ASP A 21 -20.03 9.34 -17.55
CA ASP A 21 -20.26 8.04 -18.18
C ASP A 21 -19.11 7.07 -17.81
N PRO A 22 -19.39 5.92 -17.18
CA PRO A 22 -18.33 4.97 -16.80
C PRO A 22 -17.52 4.45 -17.99
N VAL A 23 -18.13 4.34 -19.20
CA VAL A 23 -17.42 3.86 -20.38
C VAL A 23 -16.42 4.91 -20.85
N ALA A 24 -16.88 6.15 -21.03
CA ALA A 24 -16.02 7.26 -21.43
C ALA A 24 -14.90 7.51 -20.41
N LEU A 25 -15.19 7.40 -19.10
CA LEU A 25 -14.20 7.51 -18.04
C LEU A 25 -13.14 6.40 -18.15
N THR A 26 -13.57 5.16 -18.36
CA THR A 26 -12.66 4.00 -18.50
C THR A 26 -11.79 4.14 -19.75
N GLU A 27 -12.37 4.54 -20.89
CA GLU A 27 -11.63 4.82 -22.12
C GLU A 27 -10.60 5.93 -21.90
N SER A 28 -10.96 7.02 -21.20
CA SER A 28 -10.03 8.12 -20.93
C SER A 28 -8.80 7.67 -20.11
N TYR A 29 -8.98 6.78 -19.16
CA TYR A 29 -7.85 6.20 -18.41
C TYR A 29 -7.00 5.28 -19.29
N LEU A 30 -7.61 4.37 -20.05
CA LEU A 30 -6.91 3.43 -20.92
C LEU A 30 -6.10 4.16 -22.01
N ASP A 31 -6.69 5.19 -22.63
CA ASP A 31 -6.02 6.00 -23.64
C ASP A 31 -4.89 6.84 -23.01
N ALA A 32 -5.11 7.35 -21.80
CA ALA A 32 -4.05 8.03 -21.07
C ALA A 32 -2.88 7.09 -20.71
N ILE A 33 -3.13 5.85 -20.32
CA ILE A 33 -2.10 4.84 -20.07
C ILE A 33 -1.27 4.59 -21.33
N ASP A 34 -1.96 4.40 -22.48
CA ASP A 34 -1.31 4.12 -23.76
C ASP A 34 -0.48 5.31 -24.27
N ALA A 35 -0.95 6.54 -24.02
CA ALA A 35 -0.30 7.78 -24.47
C ALA A 35 0.80 8.29 -23.51
N HIS A 36 0.81 7.85 -22.26
CA HIS A 36 1.74 8.37 -21.25
C HIS A 36 3.16 7.85 -21.48
N GLU A 37 4.15 8.74 -21.47
CA GLU A 37 5.56 8.39 -21.67
C GLU A 37 6.09 7.29 -20.70
N HIS A 38 5.49 7.19 -19.52
CA HIS A 38 5.82 6.20 -18.50
C HIS A 38 4.76 5.07 -18.40
N GLY A 39 3.78 5.02 -19.30
CA GLY A 39 2.69 4.04 -19.22
C GLY A 39 3.18 2.60 -19.07
N THR A 40 4.13 2.19 -19.90
CA THR A 40 4.75 0.85 -19.87
C THR A 40 5.70 0.61 -18.69
N ARG A 41 6.14 1.67 -17.98
CA ARG A 41 6.90 1.53 -16.74
C ARG A 41 5.98 1.42 -15.52
N ILE A 42 4.74 1.90 -15.62
CA ILE A 42 3.74 1.86 -14.54
C ILE A 42 2.88 0.61 -14.65
N TYR A 43 2.36 0.31 -15.85
CA TYR A 43 1.55 -0.88 -16.12
C TYR A 43 2.38 -1.99 -16.75
N ALA A 44 2.35 -3.17 -16.14
CA ALA A 44 2.88 -4.39 -16.74
C ALA A 44 1.97 -4.83 -17.92
N ARG A 45 0.66 -4.66 -17.75
CA ARG A 45 -0.36 -4.91 -18.78
C ARG A 45 -1.70 -4.28 -18.43
N THR A 46 -2.46 -3.85 -19.43
CA THR A 46 -3.85 -3.42 -19.28
C THR A 46 -4.80 -4.59 -19.55
N THR A 47 -6.01 -4.52 -18.99
CA THR A 47 -7.11 -5.48 -19.24
C THR A 47 -8.23 -4.79 -20.00
N ARG A 48 -7.90 -4.12 -21.12
CA ARG A 48 -8.79 -3.23 -21.89
C ARG A 48 -10.17 -3.83 -22.17
N ASP A 49 -10.24 -5.05 -22.71
CA ASP A 49 -11.52 -5.68 -23.07
C ASP A 49 -12.38 -5.95 -21.81
N ARG A 50 -11.76 -6.43 -20.74
CA ARG A 50 -12.41 -6.64 -19.44
C ARG A 50 -12.90 -5.30 -18.86
N ALA A 51 -12.06 -4.30 -18.80
CA ALA A 51 -12.38 -2.98 -18.26
C ALA A 51 -13.57 -2.35 -18.98
N LEU A 52 -13.60 -2.41 -20.32
CA LEU A 52 -14.71 -1.90 -21.11
C LEU A 52 -16.00 -2.70 -20.92
N ALA A 53 -15.92 -4.03 -20.76
CA ALA A 53 -17.08 -4.86 -20.47
C ALA A 53 -17.68 -4.53 -19.09
N GLU A 54 -16.83 -4.38 -18.04
CA GLU A 54 -17.23 -3.98 -16.70
C GLU A 54 -17.82 -2.57 -16.68
N ALA A 55 -17.20 -1.60 -17.37
CA ALA A 55 -17.69 -0.22 -17.49
C ALA A 55 -19.06 -0.17 -18.19
N LYS A 56 -19.25 -0.91 -19.30
CA LYS A 56 -20.55 -1.02 -19.99
C LYS A 56 -21.64 -1.62 -19.08
N ALA A 57 -21.28 -2.58 -18.24
CA ALA A 57 -22.21 -3.15 -17.26
C ALA A 57 -22.58 -2.10 -16.19
N ALA A 58 -21.61 -1.33 -15.69
CA ALA A 58 -21.83 -0.25 -14.73
C ALA A 58 -22.72 0.85 -15.32
N ALA A 59 -22.47 1.27 -16.58
CA ALA A 59 -23.29 2.27 -17.28
C ALA A 59 -24.76 1.83 -17.41
N ARG A 60 -25.01 0.54 -17.71
CA ARG A 60 -26.38 -0.01 -17.72
C ARG A 60 -27.04 0.06 -16.36
N ARG A 61 -26.30 -0.33 -15.26
CA ARG A 61 -26.82 -0.26 -13.89
C ARG A 61 -27.10 1.18 -13.46
N ALA A 62 -26.18 2.11 -13.75
CA ALA A 62 -26.37 3.52 -13.43
C ALA A 62 -27.63 4.08 -14.10
N LYS A 63 -27.82 3.81 -15.39
CA LYS A 63 -29.00 4.25 -16.16
C LYS A 63 -30.29 3.62 -15.63
N ALA A 64 -30.26 2.40 -15.11
CA ALA A 64 -31.40 1.71 -14.54
C ALA A 64 -31.67 2.06 -13.06
N GLY A 65 -30.83 2.89 -12.42
CA GLY A 65 -30.92 3.19 -10.99
C GLY A 65 -30.56 1.99 -10.08
N GLN A 66 -29.76 1.06 -10.58
CA GLN A 66 -29.43 -0.22 -9.94
C GLN A 66 -27.92 -0.34 -9.63
N ARG A 67 -27.28 0.77 -9.22
CA ARG A 67 -25.88 0.76 -8.85
C ARG A 67 -25.60 -0.19 -7.68
N LEU A 68 -24.45 -0.90 -7.73
CA LEU A 68 -24.03 -1.87 -6.71
C LEU A 68 -23.45 -1.21 -5.46
N GLY A 69 -22.87 -0.04 -5.61
CA GLY A 69 -22.26 0.70 -4.51
C GLY A 69 -21.77 2.08 -4.93
N PRO A 70 -21.17 2.84 -4.00
CA PRO A 70 -20.67 4.18 -4.29
C PRO A 70 -19.60 4.21 -5.39
N LEU A 71 -18.80 3.15 -5.53
CA LEU A 71 -17.72 3.05 -6.52
C LEU A 71 -18.10 2.22 -7.77
N ASP A 72 -19.37 1.89 -7.99
CA ASP A 72 -19.79 1.16 -9.18
C ASP A 72 -19.47 1.95 -10.45
N GLY A 73 -18.60 1.41 -11.30
CA GLY A 73 -18.11 2.02 -12.53
C GLY A 73 -16.80 2.80 -12.38
N VAL A 74 -16.19 2.83 -11.19
CA VAL A 74 -14.92 3.53 -10.96
C VAL A 74 -13.72 2.66 -11.36
N PRO A 75 -12.80 3.17 -12.23
CA PRO A 75 -11.64 2.40 -12.70
C PRO A 75 -10.49 2.40 -11.71
N VAL A 76 -9.96 1.20 -11.39
CA VAL A 76 -8.85 0.99 -10.46
C VAL A 76 -7.75 0.12 -11.05
N SER A 77 -6.50 0.34 -10.62
CA SER A 77 -5.35 -0.46 -10.97
C SER A 77 -5.06 -1.53 -9.90
N TRP A 78 -4.43 -2.63 -10.31
CA TRP A 78 -4.11 -3.76 -9.44
C TRP A 78 -2.63 -4.09 -9.51
N LYS A 79 -1.97 -4.21 -8.37
CA LYS A 79 -0.58 -4.67 -8.30
C LYS A 79 -0.45 -6.07 -8.93
N ASP A 80 0.63 -6.33 -9.66
CA ASP A 80 0.81 -7.55 -10.46
C ASP A 80 0.97 -8.85 -9.66
N LEU A 81 0.65 -8.85 -8.37
CA LEU A 81 0.57 -10.05 -7.54
C LEU A 81 -0.87 -10.57 -7.33
N PHE A 82 -1.89 -9.81 -7.76
CA PHE A 82 -3.28 -10.30 -7.68
C PHE A 82 -3.61 -11.14 -8.91
N ASP A 83 -3.99 -12.38 -8.72
CA ASP A 83 -4.46 -13.23 -9.81
C ASP A 83 -5.66 -12.58 -10.50
N THR A 84 -5.57 -12.57 -11.83
CA THR A 84 -6.57 -11.98 -12.70
C THR A 84 -6.85 -13.00 -13.80
N ALA A 85 -8.05 -13.55 -13.82
CA ALA A 85 -8.42 -14.63 -14.74
C ALA A 85 -8.09 -14.29 -16.20
N GLY A 86 -7.40 -15.20 -16.88
CA GLY A 86 -6.98 -15.04 -18.26
C GLY A 86 -5.89 -14.00 -18.51
N THR A 87 -5.31 -13.41 -17.43
CA THR A 87 -4.26 -12.39 -17.53
C THR A 87 -3.04 -12.84 -16.75
N GLU A 88 -1.86 -12.74 -17.36
CA GLU A 88 -0.62 -13.11 -16.68
C GLU A 88 -0.44 -12.38 -15.35
N THR A 89 0.00 -13.11 -14.33
CA THR A 89 0.35 -12.60 -13.00
C THR A 89 1.76 -13.04 -12.65
N ALA A 90 2.73 -12.16 -12.87
CA ALA A 90 4.14 -12.45 -12.72
C ALA A 90 4.76 -11.95 -11.42
N ALA A 91 4.02 -11.18 -10.61
CA ALA A 91 4.50 -10.58 -9.35
C ALA A 91 5.85 -9.85 -9.49
N GLY A 92 6.09 -9.21 -10.63
CA GLY A 92 7.33 -8.50 -10.93
C GLY A 92 8.57 -9.39 -11.08
N SER A 93 8.42 -10.70 -11.29
CA SER A 93 9.53 -11.66 -11.38
C SER A 93 9.48 -12.49 -12.66
N ALA A 94 10.64 -12.72 -13.25
CA ALA A 94 10.80 -13.66 -14.37
C ALA A 94 10.51 -15.12 -13.97
N LEU A 95 10.59 -15.46 -12.69
CA LEU A 95 10.23 -16.79 -12.16
C LEU A 95 8.79 -17.20 -12.46
N LEU A 96 7.88 -16.22 -12.57
CA LEU A 96 6.46 -16.43 -12.81
C LEU A 96 6.02 -15.97 -14.22
N ALA A 97 6.97 -15.71 -15.12
CA ALA A 97 6.67 -15.34 -16.49
C ALA A 97 5.78 -16.39 -17.17
N GLY A 98 4.72 -15.95 -17.85
CA GLY A 98 3.76 -16.81 -18.52
C GLY A 98 2.74 -17.51 -17.61
N ARG A 99 2.75 -17.23 -16.29
CA ARG A 99 1.74 -17.76 -15.37
C ARG A 99 0.41 -17.01 -15.55
N VAL A 100 -0.57 -17.68 -16.15
CA VAL A 100 -1.92 -17.15 -16.38
C VAL A 100 -2.90 -17.90 -15.49
N PRO A 101 -3.47 -17.26 -14.46
CA PRO A 101 -4.47 -17.90 -13.58
C PRO A 101 -5.83 -18.04 -14.27
N ASP A 102 -6.57 -19.07 -13.86
CA ASP A 102 -7.93 -19.34 -14.37
C ASP A 102 -9.01 -18.57 -13.60
N GLU A 103 -8.69 -18.11 -12.39
CA GLU A 103 -9.61 -17.39 -11.50
C GLU A 103 -8.99 -16.05 -11.04
N ASP A 104 -9.89 -15.12 -10.72
CA ASP A 104 -9.51 -13.88 -10.04
C ASP A 104 -9.15 -14.13 -8.58
N ALA A 105 -8.20 -13.38 -8.04
CA ALA A 105 -8.01 -13.27 -6.60
C ALA A 105 -9.32 -12.90 -5.90
N HIS A 106 -9.56 -13.46 -4.71
CA HIS A 106 -10.84 -13.26 -3.99
C HIS A 106 -11.20 -11.78 -3.83
N VAL A 107 -10.23 -10.93 -3.48
CA VAL A 107 -10.44 -9.48 -3.32
C VAL A 107 -10.77 -8.79 -4.64
N LEU A 108 -10.18 -9.20 -5.76
CA LEU A 108 -10.50 -8.69 -7.10
C LEU A 108 -11.91 -9.10 -7.51
N LYS A 109 -12.26 -10.36 -7.31
CA LYS A 109 -13.61 -10.90 -7.56
C LYS A 109 -14.67 -10.15 -6.75
N THR A 110 -14.41 -9.92 -5.45
CA THR A 110 -15.31 -9.16 -4.58
C THR A 110 -15.48 -7.73 -5.06
N ALA A 111 -14.37 -7.02 -5.38
CA ALA A 111 -14.40 -5.66 -5.89
C ALA A 111 -15.16 -5.55 -7.23
N THR A 112 -14.97 -6.51 -8.14
CA THR A 112 -15.73 -6.58 -9.40
C THR A 112 -17.22 -6.78 -9.14
N PHE A 113 -17.60 -7.61 -8.15
CA PHE A 113 -19.00 -7.75 -7.75
C PHE A 113 -19.59 -6.48 -7.10
N GLN A 114 -18.75 -5.60 -6.57
CA GLN A 114 -19.16 -4.26 -6.11
C GLN A 114 -19.15 -3.22 -7.24
N GLY A 115 -18.78 -3.62 -8.46
CA GLY A 115 -18.84 -2.80 -9.67
C GLY A 115 -17.58 -2.00 -9.99
N LEU A 116 -16.46 -2.21 -9.29
CA LEU A 116 -15.19 -1.60 -9.67
C LEU A 116 -14.75 -2.12 -11.05
N VAL A 117 -14.09 -1.24 -11.81
CA VAL A 117 -13.55 -1.57 -13.15
C VAL A 117 -12.05 -1.86 -13.03
N CYS A 118 -11.61 -3.04 -13.48
CA CYS A 118 -10.21 -3.44 -13.48
C CYS A 118 -9.48 -2.89 -14.71
N LEU A 119 -8.62 -1.86 -14.54
CA LEU A 119 -7.83 -1.28 -15.65
C LEU A 119 -6.68 -2.17 -16.11
N GLY A 120 -6.07 -2.92 -15.17
CA GLY A 120 -4.90 -3.74 -15.46
C GLY A 120 -3.98 -3.94 -14.27
N LYS A 121 -2.81 -4.51 -14.58
CA LYS A 121 -1.78 -4.97 -13.63
C LYS A 121 -0.61 -3.99 -13.64
N THR A 122 -0.19 -3.54 -12.46
CA THR A 122 0.88 -2.55 -12.32
C THR A 122 2.18 -3.19 -11.86
N HIS A 123 3.31 -2.64 -12.33
CA HIS A 123 4.64 -3.08 -11.91
C HIS A 123 4.84 -2.93 -10.40
N MET A 124 5.77 -3.72 -9.88
CA MET A 124 6.06 -3.83 -8.45
C MET A 124 7.49 -4.28 -8.21
N SER A 125 8.02 -4.11 -7.00
CA SER A 125 9.27 -4.76 -6.62
C SER A 125 9.13 -6.27 -6.76
N GLU A 126 10.18 -6.94 -7.24
CA GLU A 126 10.19 -8.38 -7.49
C GLU A 126 9.74 -9.15 -6.25
N LEU A 127 8.72 -10.02 -6.42
CA LEU A 127 8.08 -10.83 -5.38
C LEU A 127 7.75 -10.04 -4.09
N ALA A 128 7.45 -8.74 -4.22
CA ALA A 128 7.13 -7.82 -3.13
C ALA A 128 8.24 -7.62 -2.07
N PHE A 129 9.48 -8.06 -2.28
CA PHE A 129 10.49 -8.11 -1.22
C PHE A 129 11.44 -6.90 -1.16
N SER A 130 10.99 -5.71 -1.59
CA SER A 130 11.69 -4.44 -1.41
C SER A 130 10.73 -3.29 -1.19
N GLY A 131 11.13 -2.33 -0.33
CA GLY A 131 10.40 -1.08 -0.10
C GLY A 131 10.73 0.03 -1.09
N LEU A 132 11.69 -0.15 -1.98
CA LEU A 132 12.19 0.90 -2.86
C LEU A 132 11.37 1.06 -4.16
N GLY A 133 10.69 0.01 -4.61
CA GLY A 133 9.99 0.03 -5.89
C GLY A 133 10.88 -0.19 -7.11
N LEU A 134 12.20 -0.33 -6.89
CA LEU A 134 13.17 -0.68 -7.93
C LEU A 134 12.95 -2.13 -8.39
N ASN A 135 12.83 -2.33 -9.70
CA ASN A 135 12.74 -3.65 -10.32
C ASN A 135 13.37 -3.65 -11.71
N PRO A 136 14.64 -4.05 -11.83
CA PRO A 136 15.31 -4.13 -13.13
C PRO A 136 14.91 -5.38 -13.95
N VAL A 137 14.22 -6.36 -13.34
CA VAL A 137 13.78 -7.59 -14.03
C VAL A 137 12.59 -7.29 -14.96
N THR A 138 11.69 -6.40 -14.53
CA THR A 138 10.51 -6.01 -15.33
C THR A 138 10.56 -4.52 -15.67
N ALA A 139 10.11 -3.65 -14.78
CA ALA A 139 10.27 -2.22 -14.92
C ALA A 139 10.20 -1.50 -13.55
N THR A 140 10.90 -0.38 -13.44
CA THR A 140 10.82 0.53 -12.31
C THR A 140 9.93 1.72 -12.69
N PRO A 141 8.74 1.89 -12.07
CA PRO A 141 7.93 3.08 -12.26
C PRO A 141 8.68 4.36 -11.85
N PRO A 142 8.38 5.52 -12.43
CA PRO A 142 8.96 6.79 -11.98
C PRO A 142 8.32 7.23 -10.66
N ASN A 143 9.02 8.02 -9.86
CA ASN A 143 8.41 8.78 -8.77
C ASN A 143 7.70 10.01 -9.36
N VAL A 144 6.58 10.45 -8.76
CA VAL A 144 5.79 11.57 -9.26
C VAL A 144 6.53 12.91 -9.18
N GLN A 145 7.47 13.05 -8.24
CA GLN A 145 8.25 14.27 -8.06
C GLN A 145 9.43 14.38 -9.04
N ASP A 146 10.09 13.25 -9.32
CA ASP A 146 11.24 13.14 -10.22
C ASP A 146 11.39 11.69 -10.68
N ALA A 147 11.42 11.47 -11.98
CA ALA A 147 11.56 10.15 -12.60
C ALA A 147 12.89 9.44 -12.32
N GLY A 148 13.90 10.16 -11.84
CA GLY A 148 15.19 9.61 -11.37
C GLY A 148 15.18 9.12 -9.92
N LEU A 149 14.09 9.35 -9.18
CA LEU A 149 13.93 8.89 -7.81
C LEU A 149 13.12 7.60 -7.72
N ALA A 150 13.36 6.83 -6.66
CA ALA A 150 12.64 5.60 -6.39
C ALA A 150 11.16 5.89 -6.06
N PRO A 151 10.20 5.16 -6.67
CA PRO A 151 8.77 5.40 -6.45
C PRO A 151 8.25 4.93 -5.10
N GLY A 152 9.07 4.18 -4.36
CA GLY A 152 8.57 3.42 -3.20
C GLY A 152 7.88 2.12 -3.64
N GLY A 153 7.93 1.14 -2.75
CA GLY A 153 7.45 -0.22 -3.04
C GLY A 153 7.01 -0.97 -1.79
N SER A 154 6.56 -2.16 -2.06
CA SER A 154 6.61 -2.88 -3.35
C SER A 154 5.44 -2.56 -4.30
N SER A 155 4.41 -1.80 -3.88
CA SER A 155 3.26 -1.45 -4.73
C SER A 155 3.55 -0.19 -5.58
N SER A 156 4.71 -0.15 -6.23
CA SER A 156 5.24 1.01 -6.94
C SER A 156 4.32 1.51 -8.05
N GLY A 157 3.96 0.65 -8.98
CA GLY A 157 3.07 1.01 -10.08
C GLY A 157 1.63 1.33 -9.64
N ALA A 158 1.15 0.69 -8.55
CA ALA A 158 -0.16 1.02 -8.00
C ALA A 158 -0.21 2.47 -7.49
N ALA A 159 0.83 2.92 -6.75
CA ALA A 159 0.92 4.31 -6.32
C ALA A 159 1.06 5.28 -7.52
N THR A 160 2.01 5.00 -8.40
CA THR A 160 2.30 5.92 -9.50
C THR A 160 1.18 5.99 -10.53
N SER A 161 0.40 4.90 -10.73
CA SER A 161 -0.80 4.97 -11.57
C SER A 161 -1.82 5.99 -11.04
N VAL A 162 -1.98 6.10 -9.72
CA VAL A 162 -2.86 7.09 -9.10
C VAL A 162 -2.25 8.49 -9.18
N ALA A 163 -0.98 8.63 -8.82
CA ALA A 163 -0.29 9.92 -8.79
C ALA A 163 -0.25 10.60 -10.18
N PHE A 164 -0.02 9.84 -11.24
CA PHE A 164 0.00 10.34 -12.63
C PHE A 164 -1.39 10.42 -13.28
N GLY A 165 -2.49 10.20 -12.56
CA GLY A 165 -3.84 10.25 -13.13
C GLY A 165 -4.14 9.13 -14.13
N LEU A 166 -3.52 7.96 -13.97
CA LEU A 166 -3.71 6.77 -14.80
C LEU A 166 -4.61 5.71 -14.13
N ALA A 167 -5.11 5.99 -12.94
CA ALA A 167 -6.14 5.24 -12.23
C ALA A 167 -6.83 6.15 -11.19
N ALA A 168 -8.08 5.89 -10.86
CA ALA A 168 -8.77 6.57 -9.77
C ALA A 168 -8.19 6.17 -8.40
N ALA A 169 -7.83 4.91 -8.26
CA ALA A 169 -7.15 4.33 -7.11
C ALA A 169 -6.32 3.11 -7.54
N GLY A 170 -5.37 2.69 -6.69
CA GLY A 170 -4.58 1.48 -6.86
C GLY A 170 -4.82 0.49 -5.70
N ILE A 171 -4.84 -0.80 -5.99
CA ILE A 171 -4.87 -1.85 -4.97
C ILE A 171 -3.50 -2.49 -4.89
N GLY A 172 -2.94 -2.48 -3.69
CA GLY A 172 -1.62 -3.00 -3.38
C GLY A 172 -1.62 -4.00 -2.23
N SER A 173 -0.42 -4.40 -1.83
CA SER A 173 -0.19 -5.26 -0.66
C SER A 173 0.86 -4.64 0.27
N ASP A 174 0.78 -4.93 1.57
CA ASP A 174 1.69 -4.41 2.58
C ASP A 174 2.10 -5.53 3.55
N THR A 175 3.36 -5.94 3.48
CA THR A 175 4.00 -6.93 4.35
C THR A 175 4.93 -6.27 5.36
N GLY A 176 5.58 -5.18 4.96
CA GLY A 176 6.51 -4.41 5.79
C GLY A 176 6.46 -2.90 5.53
N GLY A 177 5.45 -2.42 4.76
CA GLY A 177 5.30 -1.02 4.37
C GLY A 177 4.85 -0.81 2.92
N SER A 178 4.57 -1.88 2.19
CA SER A 178 4.47 -1.83 0.73
C SER A 178 3.21 -1.18 0.14
N VAL A 179 2.26 -0.71 0.96
CA VAL A 179 1.22 0.27 0.60
C VAL A 179 1.65 1.66 1.07
N ARG A 180 2.13 1.76 2.30
CA ARG A 180 2.39 3.03 2.99
C ARG A 180 3.61 3.77 2.43
N VAL A 181 4.71 3.08 2.14
CA VAL A 181 5.93 3.68 1.56
C VAL A 181 5.64 4.33 0.21
N PRO A 182 5.10 3.61 -0.80
CA PRO A 182 4.82 4.21 -2.09
C PRO A 182 3.73 5.30 -2.02
N SER A 183 2.77 5.19 -1.09
CA SER A 183 1.80 6.28 -0.86
C SER A 183 2.49 7.54 -0.34
N ALA A 184 3.34 7.42 0.69
CA ALA A 184 4.06 8.58 1.26
C ALA A 184 4.98 9.26 0.24
N TRP A 185 5.65 8.48 -0.62
CA TRP A 185 6.60 9.01 -1.59
C TRP A 185 5.95 9.58 -2.86
N ASN A 186 4.65 9.34 -3.07
CA ASN A 186 3.88 9.91 -4.18
C ASN A 186 2.68 10.75 -3.71
N ASP A 187 2.74 11.27 -2.47
CA ASP A 187 1.76 12.19 -1.88
C ASP A 187 0.32 11.65 -1.90
N LEU A 188 0.16 10.36 -1.58
CA LEU A 188 -1.11 9.64 -1.55
C LEU A 188 -1.49 9.19 -0.14
N VAL A 189 -2.76 8.90 0.04
CA VAL A 189 -3.29 8.15 1.17
C VAL A 189 -3.08 6.66 0.94
N GLY A 190 -2.57 5.95 1.97
CA GLY A 190 -2.36 4.51 1.92
C GLY A 190 -2.88 3.81 3.17
N LEU A 191 -3.79 2.84 3.01
CA LEU A 191 -4.33 2.05 4.12
C LEU A 191 -3.74 0.65 4.13
N LYS A 192 -2.96 0.34 5.16
CA LYS A 192 -2.60 -1.05 5.50
C LYS A 192 -3.68 -1.63 6.40
N THR A 193 -4.36 -2.66 5.95
CA THR A 193 -5.34 -3.39 6.76
C THR A 193 -4.68 -4.30 7.78
N THR A 194 -5.44 -4.76 8.75
CA THR A 194 -5.03 -5.82 9.67
C THR A 194 -4.80 -7.14 8.91
N SER A 195 -3.74 -7.88 9.28
CA SER A 195 -3.50 -9.22 8.69
C SER A 195 -4.69 -10.14 8.97
N GLY A 196 -5.17 -10.81 7.90
CA GLY A 196 -6.36 -11.67 7.95
C GLY A 196 -7.70 -10.95 7.82
N ARG A 197 -7.72 -9.59 7.69
CA ARG A 197 -8.97 -8.85 7.44
C ARG A 197 -9.48 -9.05 6.02
N LEU A 198 -8.61 -8.97 5.03
CA LEU A 198 -8.92 -9.25 3.63
C LEU A 198 -8.30 -10.59 3.23
N SER A 199 -9.00 -11.37 2.38
CA SER A 199 -8.49 -12.65 1.90
C SER A 199 -7.23 -12.47 1.05
N LEU A 200 -6.29 -13.40 1.21
CA LEU A 200 -5.09 -13.53 0.39
C LEU A 200 -5.23 -14.62 -0.69
N ASP A 201 -6.42 -15.21 -0.85
CA ASP A 201 -6.65 -16.24 -1.88
C ASP A 201 -6.46 -15.64 -3.27
N GLY A 202 -5.56 -16.24 -4.07
CA GLY A 202 -5.15 -15.73 -5.37
C GLY A 202 -4.21 -14.53 -5.32
N VAL A 203 -3.59 -14.27 -4.17
CA VAL A 203 -2.53 -13.26 -4.02
C VAL A 203 -1.19 -13.96 -3.93
N VAL A 204 -0.24 -13.62 -4.83
CA VAL A 204 1.12 -14.18 -4.79
C VAL A 204 1.79 -13.75 -3.48
N PRO A 205 2.17 -14.71 -2.60
CA PRO A 205 2.60 -14.39 -1.24
C PRO A 205 4.05 -13.91 -1.18
N LEU A 206 4.35 -13.09 -0.16
CA LEU A 206 5.72 -12.85 0.33
C LEU A 206 5.92 -13.53 1.68
N ALA A 207 5.16 -13.13 2.69
CA ALA A 207 5.12 -13.69 4.03
C ALA A 207 3.67 -13.63 4.52
N ALA A 208 2.91 -14.70 4.27
CA ALA A 208 1.45 -14.73 4.37
C ALA A 208 0.90 -14.32 5.74
N ARG A 209 1.67 -14.53 6.82
CA ARG A 209 1.29 -14.12 8.19
C ARG A 209 1.40 -12.60 8.42
N PHE A 210 2.08 -11.87 7.53
CA PHE A 210 2.23 -10.42 7.56
C PHE A 210 1.57 -9.74 6.36
N ASP A 211 1.37 -10.46 5.25
CA ASP A 211 0.78 -9.93 4.04
C ASP A 211 -0.61 -9.36 4.31
N THR A 212 -0.87 -8.18 3.75
CA THR A 212 -2.18 -7.52 3.80
C THR A 212 -2.47 -6.89 2.45
N VAL A 213 -3.75 -6.74 2.12
CA VAL A 213 -4.21 -6.00 0.94
C VAL A 213 -4.64 -4.61 1.40
N GLY A 214 -4.38 -3.58 0.61
CA GLY A 214 -4.82 -2.24 0.93
C GLY A 214 -4.82 -1.28 -0.25
N PRO A 215 -5.66 -0.23 -0.19
CA PRO A 215 -5.76 0.78 -1.22
C PRO A 215 -4.67 1.85 -1.09
N LEU A 216 -4.29 2.39 -2.26
CA LEU A 216 -3.51 3.61 -2.46
C LEU A 216 -4.40 4.58 -3.24
N CYS A 217 -4.70 5.74 -2.69
CA CYS A 217 -5.75 6.63 -3.21
C CYS A 217 -5.48 8.10 -2.84
N ARG A 218 -6.37 9.00 -3.25
CA ARG A 218 -6.17 10.44 -3.04
C ARG A 218 -6.69 10.95 -1.71
N THR A 219 -7.75 10.32 -1.15
CA THR A 219 -8.42 10.79 0.06
C THR A 219 -8.67 9.65 1.05
N VAL A 220 -8.88 10.00 2.31
CA VAL A 220 -9.30 9.03 3.34
C VAL A 220 -10.71 8.48 3.03
N GLU A 221 -11.57 9.28 2.42
CA GLU A 221 -12.88 8.80 1.94
C GLU A 221 -12.70 7.70 0.90
N ASP A 222 -11.80 7.88 -0.08
CA ASP A 222 -11.48 6.83 -1.05
C ASP A 222 -11.03 5.55 -0.36
N ALA A 223 -10.14 5.66 0.65
CA ALA A 223 -9.65 4.49 1.40
C ALA A 223 -10.81 3.74 2.10
N ALA A 224 -11.77 4.48 2.66
CA ALA A 224 -12.95 3.89 3.31
C ALA A 224 -13.90 3.21 2.30
N LEU A 225 -14.14 3.84 1.15
CA LEU A 225 -14.97 3.29 0.10
C LEU A 225 -14.34 2.05 -0.55
N LEU A 226 -13.02 2.09 -0.78
CA LEU A 226 -12.26 0.97 -1.36
C LEU A 226 -12.18 -0.21 -0.40
N LEU A 227 -11.92 0.01 0.90
CA LEU A 227 -11.95 -1.05 1.90
C LEU A 227 -13.29 -1.77 1.89
N ALA A 228 -14.39 -1.01 1.89
CA ALA A 228 -15.74 -1.57 1.84
C ALA A 228 -15.99 -2.39 0.57
N ALA A 229 -15.53 -1.91 -0.59
CA ALA A 229 -15.67 -2.63 -1.85
C ALA A 229 -14.85 -3.93 -1.87
N LEU A 230 -13.63 -3.93 -1.30
CA LEU A 230 -12.79 -5.12 -1.16
C LEU A 230 -13.37 -6.16 -0.18
N GLU A 231 -14.14 -5.72 0.81
CA GLU A 231 -14.84 -6.59 1.77
C GLU A 231 -16.24 -7.03 1.30
N GLY A 232 -16.80 -6.39 0.26
CA GLY A 232 -18.20 -6.58 -0.12
C GLY A 232 -19.19 -6.07 0.92
N ARG A 233 -18.84 -4.97 1.62
CA ARG A 233 -19.63 -4.38 2.73
C ARG A 233 -20.01 -2.94 2.44
N ARG A 234 -20.79 -2.37 3.33
CA ARG A 234 -21.08 -0.92 3.31
C ARG A 234 -19.87 -0.16 3.85
N PRO A 235 -19.54 1.01 3.28
CA PRO A 235 -18.48 1.85 3.79
C PRO A 235 -18.81 2.39 5.19
N VAL A 236 -17.75 2.61 5.97
CA VAL A 236 -17.86 3.30 7.24
C VAL A 236 -18.33 4.73 7.00
N ASP A 237 -19.25 5.19 7.84
CA ASP A 237 -19.61 6.60 7.91
C ASP A 237 -18.47 7.36 8.61
N LEU A 238 -17.85 8.30 7.91
CA LEU A 238 -16.77 9.12 8.44
C LEU A 238 -17.29 10.28 9.31
N GLY A 239 -18.59 10.57 9.28
CA GLY A 239 -19.26 11.58 10.09
C GLY A 239 -18.72 12.99 9.87
N GLU A 240 -18.81 13.82 10.91
CA GLU A 240 -18.15 15.13 10.96
C GLU A 240 -16.79 14.98 11.65
N PRO A 241 -15.69 14.90 10.88
CA PRO A 241 -14.39 14.59 11.44
C PRO A 241 -13.84 15.73 12.31
N SER A 242 -13.44 15.40 13.55
CA SER A 242 -12.86 16.34 14.52
C SER A 242 -11.72 15.68 15.28
N LEU A 243 -10.65 16.43 15.54
CA LEU A 243 -9.53 16.02 16.39
C LEU A 243 -9.69 16.43 17.85
N THR A 244 -10.75 17.19 18.18
CA THR A 244 -11.01 17.60 19.56
C THR A 244 -11.21 16.39 20.47
N GLY A 245 -10.39 16.31 21.53
CA GLY A 245 -10.40 15.18 22.46
C GLY A 245 -9.63 13.95 21.98
N THR A 246 -9.06 13.96 20.80
CA THR A 246 -8.20 12.87 20.28
C THR A 246 -6.86 12.86 21.01
N ARG A 247 -6.43 11.69 21.44
CA ARG A 247 -5.12 11.48 22.08
C ARG A 247 -4.21 10.68 21.15
N LEU A 248 -3.09 11.29 20.73
CA LEU A 248 -2.08 10.70 19.85
C LEU A 248 -0.79 10.46 20.62
N LEU A 249 -0.11 9.35 20.29
CA LEU A 249 1.19 9.03 20.85
C LEU A 249 2.25 9.06 19.74
N VAL A 250 3.23 9.94 19.84
CA VAL A 250 4.43 9.90 19.00
C VAL A 250 5.34 8.79 19.48
N LEU A 251 5.60 7.81 18.61
CA LEU A 251 6.59 6.76 18.85
C LEU A 251 8.00 7.32 18.59
N THR A 252 8.72 7.70 19.66
CA THR A 252 10.03 8.36 19.52
C THR A 252 11.12 7.46 18.96
N ASN A 253 11.04 6.12 19.14
CA ASN A 253 11.92 5.15 18.47
C ASN A 253 11.96 5.36 16.93
N ALA A 254 10.83 5.76 16.33
CA ALA A 254 10.72 5.98 14.90
C ALA A 254 11.44 7.26 14.41
N LEU A 255 11.78 8.17 15.33
CA LEU A 255 12.50 9.41 15.03
C LEU A 255 14.03 9.23 15.07
N GLU A 256 14.54 8.18 15.72
CA GLU A 256 15.95 7.89 15.81
C GLU A 256 16.52 7.61 14.41
N GLY A 257 17.58 8.32 14.00
CA GLY A 257 18.17 8.19 12.66
C GLY A 257 17.23 8.55 11.50
N CYS A 258 16.12 9.23 11.76
CA CYS A 258 15.29 9.84 10.74
C CYS A 258 16.04 11.02 10.11
N ARG A 259 16.04 11.11 8.78
CA ARG A 259 16.64 12.25 8.06
C ARG A 259 15.85 13.54 8.33
N ASP A 260 16.50 14.68 8.11
CA ASP A 260 15.93 15.99 8.51
C ASP A 260 14.59 16.27 7.83
N LEU A 261 14.49 16.14 6.50
CA LEU A 261 13.27 16.48 5.77
C LEU A 261 12.03 15.68 6.27
N PRO A 262 12.02 14.34 6.32
CA PRO A 262 10.86 13.61 6.82
C PRO A 262 10.60 13.85 8.31
N ARG A 263 11.62 14.12 9.13
CA ARG A 263 11.46 14.49 10.54
C ARG A 263 10.76 15.83 10.68
N ASP A 264 11.25 16.86 9.99
CA ASP A 264 10.72 18.22 10.07
C ASP A 264 9.29 18.29 9.50
N ALA A 265 9.02 17.58 8.41
CA ALA A 265 7.68 17.43 7.84
C ALA A 265 6.71 16.77 8.84
N PHE A 266 7.17 15.72 9.52
CA PHE A 266 6.39 15.05 10.57
C PHE A 266 6.12 15.97 11.76
N GLU A 267 7.13 16.68 12.26
CA GLU A 267 6.96 17.62 13.39
C GLU A 267 6.00 18.77 13.04
N SER A 268 6.10 19.30 11.83
CA SER A 268 5.15 20.28 11.31
C SER A 268 3.73 19.72 11.25
N ALA A 269 3.56 18.48 10.77
CA ALA A 269 2.27 17.81 10.74
C ALA A 269 1.69 17.61 12.17
N VAL A 270 2.53 17.17 13.12
CA VAL A 270 2.14 17.04 14.53
C VAL A 270 1.64 18.37 15.10
N GLY A 271 2.33 19.49 14.80
CA GLY A 271 1.89 20.84 15.20
C GLY A 271 0.48 21.15 14.69
N ARG A 272 0.22 20.91 13.39
CA ARG A 272 -1.13 21.15 12.80
C ARG A 272 -2.21 20.25 13.40
N LEU A 273 -1.90 19.01 13.75
CA LEU A 273 -2.84 18.13 14.44
C LEU A 273 -3.17 18.67 15.85
N MET A 274 -2.19 19.22 16.58
CA MET A 274 -2.39 19.86 17.89
C MET A 274 -3.22 21.13 17.75
N ASP A 275 -2.95 21.98 16.78
CA ASP A 275 -3.71 23.20 16.49
C ASP A 275 -5.18 22.89 16.15
N ALA A 276 -5.44 21.71 15.54
CA ALA A 276 -6.77 21.20 15.24
C ALA A 276 -7.45 20.50 16.44
N GLY A 277 -6.82 20.47 17.62
CA GLY A 277 -7.42 20.02 18.88
C GLY A 277 -6.97 18.66 19.39
N ALA A 278 -5.99 18.00 18.76
CA ALA A 278 -5.42 16.76 19.27
C ALA A 278 -4.47 17.01 20.46
N THR A 279 -4.49 16.11 21.42
CA THR A 279 -3.47 16.04 22.48
C THR A 279 -2.39 15.05 22.06
N VAL A 280 -1.12 15.44 22.09
CA VAL A 280 0.00 14.62 21.65
C VAL A 280 0.94 14.36 22.84
N GLU A 281 1.16 13.07 23.11
CA GLU A 281 2.18 12.61 24.04
C GLU A 281 3.36 11.97 23.25
N ARG A 282 4.51 11.87 23.89
CA ARG A 282 5.73 11.31 23.26
C ARG A 282 6.34 10.26 24.16
N ALA A 283 6.58 9.06 23.65
CA ALA A 283 7.25 8.01 24.39
C ALA A 283 8.07 7.08 23.49
N ALA A 284 9.17 6.59 24.03
CA ALA A 284 9.86 5.44 23.49
C ALA A 284 9.18 4.16 23.98
N MET A 285 9.12 3.16 23.09
CA MET A 285 8.59 1.83 23.39
C MET A 285 9.66 0.77 23.07
N PRO A 286 10.55 0.44 24.03
CA PRO A 286 11.68 -0.49 23.80
C PRO A 286 11.25 -1.85 23.24
N MET A 287 10.04 -2.31 23.57
CA MET A 287 9.48 -3.54 23.02
C MET A 287 9.31 -3.52 21.50
N MET A 288 9.19 -2.33 20.88
CA MET A 288 9.10 -2.20 19.43
C MET A 288 10.47 -2.36 18.78
N ASP A 289 11.56 -2.00 19.45
CA ASP A 289 12.92 -2.26 18.96
C ASP A 289 13.23 -3.77 19.07
N GLU A 290 12.79 -4.42 20.17
CA GLU A 290 12.83 -5.89 20.30
C GLU A 290 12.07 -6.55 19.14
N ALA A 291 10.87 -6.07 18.80
CA ALA A 291 10.11 -6.57 17.65
C ALA A 291 10.85 -6.38 16.31
N GLN A 292 11.47 -5.21 16.11
CA GLN A 292 12.28 -4.96 14.88
C GLN A 292 13.43 -5.97 14.75
N ALA A 293 14.08 -6.32 15.85
CA ALA A 293 15.18 -7.30 15.85
C ALA A 293 14.73 -8.71 15.41
N LEU A 294 13.44 -9.04 15.55
CA LEU A 294 12.87 -10.32 15.09
C LEU A 294 12.61 -10.34 13.56
N SER A 295 12.61 -9.18 12.90
CA SER A 295 12.23 -9.06 11.48
C SER A 295 13.03 -9.97 10.55
N PRO A 296 14.38 -10.08 10.64
CA PRO A 296 15.15 -10.94 9.75
C PRO A 296 14.75 -12.42 9.89
N VAL A 297 14.41 -12.87 11.10
CA VAL A 297 13.97 -14.25 11.35
C VAL A 297 12.56 -14.46 10.80
N LEU A 298 11.63 -13.59 11.15
CA LEU A 298 10.20 -13.79 10.85
C LEU A 298 9.91 -13.67 9.35
N PHE A 299 10.33 -12.56 8.73
CA PHE A 299 10.01 -12.31 7.32
C PHE A 299 10.83 -13.19 6.37
N ALA A 300 12.15 -13.30 6.59
CA ALA A 300 13.00 -14.04 5.66
C ALA A 300 12.78 -15.55 5.72
N ALA A 301 12.54 -16.13 6.92
CA ALA A 301 12.26 -17.55 7.04
C ALA A 301 10.97 -17.94 6.34
N GLU A 302 9.92 -17.15 6.50
CA GLU A 302 8.62 -17.40 5.86
C GLU A 302 8.71 -17.23 4.34
N ALA A 303 9.35 -16.13 3.88
CA ALA A 303 9.57 -15.89 2.46
C ALA A 303 10.40 -17.00 1.80
N TYR A 304 11.53 -17.37 2.38
CA TYR A 304 12.36 -18.45 1.85
C TYR A 304 11.65 -19.80 1.91
N GLY A 305 10.96 -20.11 3.02
CA GLY A 305 10.17 -21.33 3.15
C GLY A 305 9.09 -21.49 2.08
N THR A 306 8.49 -20.37 1.67
CA THR A 306 7.49 -20.33 0.59
C THR A 306 8.12 -20.51 -0.79
N TRP A 307 9.27 -19.89 -1.06
CA TRP A 307 9.81 -19.73 -2.42
C TRP A 307 11.03 -20.56 -2.74
N ARG A 308 11.70 -21.21 -1.78
CA ARG A 308 13.00 -21.84 -1.94
C ARG A 308 13.10 -22.75 -3.17
N ASP A 309 12.10 -23.61 -3.40
CA ASP A 309 12.15 -24.59 -4.47
C ASP A 309 12.08 -23.92 -5.86
N VAL A 310 11.34 -22.79 -5.96
CA VAL A 310 11.20 -22.00 -7.19
C VAL A 310 12.45 -21.17 -7.43
N ILE A 311 12.94 -20.44 -6.43
CA ILE A 311 14.10 -19.53 -6.58
C ILE A 311 15.40 -20.28 -6.74
N GLU A 312 15.59 -21.42 -6.08
CA GLU A 312 16.84 -22.21 -6.20
C GLU A 312 16.87 -23.06 -7.48
N ALA A 313 15.74 -23.21 -8.17
CA ALA A 313 15.70 -23.84 -9.49
C ALA A 313 16.19 -22.90 -10.61
N ASN A 314 15.98 -21.59 -10.48
CA ASN A 314 16.32 -20.58 -11.49
C ASN A 314 16.80 -19.27 -10.84
N PRO A 315 17.84 -19.29 -10.00
CA PRO A 315 18.27 -18.11 -9.24
C PRO A 315 18.81 -16.97 -10.12
N GLU A 316 19.32 -17.30 -11.31
CA GLU A 316 19.95 -16.37 -12.25
C GLU A 316 18.95 -15.40 -12.91
N VAL A 317 17.66 -15.70 -12.89
CA VAL A 317 16.65 -14.81 -13.48
C VAL A 317 16.16 -13.72 -12.51
N MET A 318 16.59 -13.79 -11.24
CA MET A 318 16.20 -12.84 -10.21
C MET A 318 17.16 -11.65 -10.10
N PHE A 319 16.65 -10.54 -9.61
CA PHE A 319 17.50 -9.43 -9.18
C PHE A 319 18.33 -9.85 -7.96
N PRO A 320 19.69 -9.82 -8.04
CA PRO A 320 20.55 -10.41 -7.02
C PRO A 320 20.28 -9.93 -5.59
N PRO A 321 20.03 -8.62 -5.31
CA PRO A 321 19.72 -8.17 -3.96
C PRO A 321 18.42 -8.77 -3.38
N ILE A 322 17.45 -9.09 -4.24
CA ILE A 322 16.20 -9.74 -3.82
C ILE A 322 16.44 -11.22 -3.54
N LEU A 323 17.17 -11.92 -4.41
CA LEU A 323 17.55 -13.32 -4.20
C LEU A 323 18.29 -13.50 -2.85
N GLU A 324 19.30 -12.67 -2.58
CA GLU A 324 20.06 -12.75 -1.32
C GLU A 324 19.18 -12.45 -0.11
N ARG A 325 18.19 -11.58 -0.25
CA ARG A 325 17.23 -11.31 0.81
C ARG A 325 16.33 -12.51 1.11
N PHE A 326 15.88 -13.26 0.12
CA PHE A 326 15.19 -14.54 0.32
C PHE A 326 16.11 -15.55 1.01
N ARG A 327 17.34 -15.71 0.51
CA ARG A 327 18.35 -16.64 1.04
C ARG A 327 18.73 -16.35 2.50
N GLY A 328 18.54 -15.12 2.98
CA GLY A 328 18.67 -14.77 4.40
C GLY A 328 17.81 -15.63 5.34
N GLY A 329 16.71 -16.20 4.84
CA GLY A 329 15.88 -17.14 5.60
C GLY A 329 16.42 -18.59 5.67
N LYS A 330 17.40 -18.95 4.84
CA LYS A 330 17.91 -20.31 4.71
C LYS A 330 18.55 -20.85 6.00
N ALA A 331 19.19 -19.99 6.77
CA ALA A 331 19.88 -20.36 8.01
C ALA A 331 18.96 -20.36 9.25
N VAL A 332 17.71 -19.91 9.13
CA VAL A 332 16.77 -19.85 10.25
C VAL A 332 16.22 -21.24 10.56
N SER A 333 16.43 -21.70 11.80
CA SER A 333 15.89 -22.99 12.23
C SER A 333 14.39 -22.89 12.55
N GLY A 334 13.68 -24.03 12.46
CA GLY A 334 12.28 -24.10 12.88
C GLY A 334 12.07 -23.69 14.36
N PRO A 335 12.90 -24.14 15.32
CA PRO A 335 12.83 -23.67 16.71
C PRO A 335 13.00 -22.15 16.85
N ASP A 336 13.97 -21.52 16.14
CA ASP A 336 14.20 -20.08 16.21
C ASP A 336 13.00 -19.30 15.66
N TYR A 337 12.41 -19.76 14.56
CA TYR A 337 11.21 -19.18 13.99
C TYR A 337 10.02 -19.24 14.96
N VAL A 338 9.81 -20.38 15.61
CA VAL A 338 8.75 -20.54 16.62
C VAL A 338 9.00 -19.63 17.83
N ALA A 339 10.22 -19.58 18.35
CA ALA A 339 10.60 -18.72 19.46
C ALA A 339 10.40 -17.24 19.15
N ALA A 340 10.73 -16.81 17.90
CA ALA A 340 10.50 -15.45 17.43
C ALA A 340 9.01 -15.10 17.41
N TRP A 341 8.13 -15.99 16.96
CA TRP A 341 6.67 -15.78 16.99
C TRP A 341 6.13 -15.67 18.41
N LEU A 342 6.53 -16.56 19.32
CA LEU A 342 6.11 -16.49 20.73
C LEU A 342 6.52 -15.15 21.36
N THR A 343 7.73 -14.69 21.05
CA THR A 343 8.24 -13.39 21.51
C THR A 343 7.42 -12.24 20.92
N LEU A 344 7.15 -12.25 19.61
CA LEU A 344 6.35 -11.22 18.94
C LEU A 344 4.92 -11.17 19.50
N ASP A 345 4.30 -12.31 19.76
CA ASP A 345 2.95 -12.35 20.34
C ASP A 345 2.91 -11.78 21.76
N ARG A 346 3.97 -11.96 22.56
CA ARG A 346 4.12 -11.26 23.86
C ARG A 346 4.23 -9.76 23.65
N ILE A 347 5.12 -9.32 22.75
CA ILE A 347 5.32 -7.89 22.43
C ILE A 347 4.03 -7.24 21.96
N ARG A 348 3.26 -7.88 21.09
CA ARG A 348 1.95 -7.38 20.61
C ARG A 348 0.98 -7.11 21.75
N ARG A 349 0.88 -8.03 22.72
CA ARG A 349 0.02 -7.85 23.90
C ARG A 349 0.50 -6.70 24.78
N ASP A 350 1.81 -6.59 25.02
CA ASP A 350 2.38 -5.55 25.87
C ASP A 350 2.26 -4.18 25.20
N PHE A 351 2.50 -4.07 23.89
CA PHE A 351 2.31 -2.86 23.12
C PHE A 351 0.84 -2.42 23.13
N ALA A 352 -0.11 -3.33 22.87
CA ALA A 352 -1.54 -3.01 22.88
C ALA A 352 -2.00 -2.47 24.25
N ARG A 353 -1.48 -3.00 25.37
CA ARG A 353 -1.76 -2.47 26.71
C ARG A 353 -1.16 -1.08 26.91
N ALA A 354 0.08 -0.87 26.46
CA ALA A 354 0.77 0.41 26.62
C ALA A 354 0.09 1.55 25.86
N VAL A 355 -0.50 1.25 24.68
CA VAL A 355 -1.17 2.27 23.83
C VAL A 355 -2.68 2.34 24.00
N ALA A 356 -3.29 1.55 24.89
CA ALA A 356 -4.75 1.45 25.06
C ALA A 356 -5.45 2.78 25.36
N GLY A 357 -4.72 3.75 25.95
CA GLY A 357 -5.24 5.09 26.27
C GLY A 357 -5.14 6.10 25.12
N PHE A 358 -4.66 5.69 23.95
CA PHE A 358 -4.50 6.56 22.77
C PHE A 358 -5.41 6.14 21.63
N ASP A 359 -5.78 7.10 20.78
CA ASP A 359 -6.59 6.85 19.59
C ASP A 359 -5.75 6.31 18.44
N ALA A 360 -4.50 6.75 18.34
CA ALA A 360 -3.49 6.20 17.44
C ALA A 360 -2.08 6.46 17.96
N VAL A 361 -1.13 5.62 17.48
CA VAL A 361 0.30 5.90 17.54
C VAL A 361 0.72 6.51 16.21
N ILE A 362 1.47 7.62 16.26
CA ILE A 362 1.89 8.36 15.07
C ILE A 362 3.41 8.40 14.93
N LEU A 363 3.88 8.35 13.67
CA LEU A 363 5.29 8.36 13.31
C LEU A 363 5.49 8.82 11.87
N PRO A 364 6.71 9.28 11.48
CA PRO A 364 7.04 9.49 10.07
C PRO A 364 6.86 8.17 9.32
N THR A 365 6.18 8.17 8.17
CA THR A 365 5.94 6.95 7.39
C THR A 365 7.28 6.32 6.98
N THR A 366 8.15 7.11 6.39
CA THR A 366 9.51 6.72 6.03
C THR A 366 10.52 7.62 6.74
N PRO A 367 11.64 7.09 7.25
CA PRO A 367 12.69 7.91 7.88
C PRO A 367 13.65 8.55 6.88
N ASN A 368 13.49 8.27 5.57
CA ASN A 368 14.27 8.79 4.46
C ASN A 368 13.36 9.33 3.36
N THR A 369 13.95 10.09 2.45
CA THR A 369 13.34 10.55 1.20
C THR A 369 13.57 9.53 0.08
N PRO A 370 12.83 9.60 -1.04
CA PRO A 370 13.05 8.75 -2.21
C PRO A 370 14.52 8.77 -2.66
N PRO A 371 15.25 7.64 -2.64
CA PRO A 371 16.65 7.59 -3.10
C PRO A 371 16.76 7.61 -4.62
N ASN A 372 17.93 8.01 -5.13
CA ASN A 372 18.22 8.05 -6.55
C ASN A 372 18.32 6.63 -7.14
N VAL A 373 17.58 6.35 -8.22
CA VAL A 373 17.48 5.03 -8.89
C VAL A 373 18.82 4.58 -9.46
N GLU A 374 19.58 5.46 -10.12
CA GLU A 374 20.86 5.11 -10.73
C GLU A 374 21.87 4.66 -9.66
N ARG A 375 21.92 5.37 -8.53
CA ARG A 375 22.77 4.97 -7.42
C ARG A 375 22.36 3.66 -6.79
N LEU A 376 21.05 3.41 -6.66
CA LEU A 376 20.55 2.10 -6.17
C LEU A 376 20.95 0.93 -7.09
N MET A 377 21.11 1.18 -8.39
CA MET A 377 21.51 0.16 -9.37
C MET A 377 23.01 -0.11 -9.36
N THR A 378 23.83 0.87 -8.99
CA THR A 378 25.28 0.81 -9.11
C THR A 378 26.02 0.60 -7.79
N ASP A 379 25.35 0.84 -6.65
CA ASP A 379 25.92 0.76 -5.30
C ASP A 379 25.07 -0.21 -4.44
N GLY A 380 25.52 -1.44 -4.31
CA GLY A 380 24.80 -2.49 -3.57
C GLY A 380 24.68 -2.21 -2.08
N ASP A 381 25.69 -1.61 -1.45
CA ASP A 381 25.63 -1.25 -0.02
C ASP A 381 24.62 -0.12 0.21
N TYR A 382 24.58 0.84 -0.71
CA TYR A 382 23.57 1.89 -0.71
C TYR A 382 22.16 1.32 -0.88
N TYR A 383 21.97 0.36 -1.80
CA TYR A 383 20.68 -0.33 -1.97
C TYR A 383 20.21 -0.99 -0.68
N VAL A 384 21.06 -1.76 -0.02
CA VAL A 384 20.72 -2.45 1.23
C VAL A 384 20.39 -1.46 2.34
N THR A 385 21.23 -0.43 2.50
CA THR A 385 21.05 0.61 3.53
C THR A 385 19.73 1.35 3.33
N GLU A 386 19.46 1.86 2.11
CA GLU A 386 18.24 2.60 1.83
C GLU A 386 16.99 1.72 1.97
N ASN A 387 17.03 0.47 1.50
CA ASN A 387 15.90 -0.44 1.60
C ASN A 387 15.54 -0.79 3.06
N LEU A 388 16.53 -1.03 3.90
CA LEU A 388 16.32 -1.33 5.32
C LEU A 388 15.80 -0.09 6.06
N LEU A 389 16.36 1.09 5.76
CA LEU A 389 15.94 2.36 6.35
C LEU A 389 14.51 2.69 5.94
N THR A 390 14.18 2.63 4.64
CA THR A 390 12.85 2.90 4.09
C THR A 390 11.74 2.13 4.83
N LEU A 391 11.96 0.86 5.09
CA LEU A 391 10.97 -0.02 5.73
C LEU A 391 11.00 0.02 7.26
N ARG A 392 11.95 0.69 7.89
CA ARG A 392 12.13 0.65 9.34
C ARG A 392 10.87 1.06 10.09
N ASN A 393 10.33 2.23 9.79
CA ASN A 393 9.18 2.77 10.50
C ASN A 393 7.88 2.04 10.17
N THR A 394 7.64 1.74 8.90
CA THR A 394 6.42 1.05 8.48
C THR A 394 6.31 -0.36 9.08
N ARG A 395 7.44 -1.06 9.30
CA ARG A 395 7.45 -2.38 9.95
C ARG A 395 6.84 -2.38 11.35
N PHE A 396 6.90 -1.28 12.10
CA PHE A 396 6.22 -1.20 13.40
C PHE A 396 4.73 -1.54 13.27
N GLY A 397 4.05 -1.05 12.22
CA GLY A 397 2.66 -1.36 11.95
C GLY A 397 2.39 -2.83 11.60
N ASN A 398 3.32 -3.52 10.92
CA ASN A 398 3.18 -4.95 10.62
C ASN A 398 3.51 -5.80 11.86
N LEU A 399 4.55 -5.45 12.59
CA LEU A 399 4.99 -6.17 13.79
C LEU A 399 3.99 -6.03 14.94
N SER A 400 3.36 -4.85 15.12
CA SER A 400 2.30 -4.64 16.11
C SER A 400 1.04 -5.46 15.83
N GLY A 401 0.84 -5.93 14.58
CA GLY A 401 -0.33 -6.69 14.17
C GLY A 401 -1.58 -5.83 13.93
N GLY A 402 -1.49 -4.50 14.05
CA GLY A 402 -2.59 -3.56 13.85
C GLY A 402 -2.79 -3.11 12.41
N CYS A 403 -3.74 -2.22 12.20
CA CYS A 403 -3.89 -1.47 10.95
C CYS A 403 -3.05 -0.19 10.96
N ALA A 404 -2.83 0.40 9.79
CA ALA A 404 -2.12 1.68 9.70
C ALA A 404 -2.59 2.49 8.48
N LEU A 405 -2.71 3.79 8.66
CA LEU A 405 -3.08 4.74 7.61
C LEU A 405 -1.93 5.73 7.43
N THR A 406 -1.53 5.95 6.20
CA THR A 406 -0.53 6.97 5.84
C THR A 406 -1.22 8.12 5.14
N LEU A 407 -0.90 9.34 5.54
CA LEU A 407 -1.35 10.59 4.93
C LEU A 407 -0.16 11.42 4.46
N PRO A 408 -0.32 12.22 3.38
CA PRO A 408 0.64 13.25 3.02
C PRO A 408 0.79 14.27 4.15
N THR A 409 1.99 14.82 4.32
CA THR A 409 2.25 15.91 5.28
C THR A 409 2.11 17.30 4.65
N GLY A 410 1.84 17.39 3.34
CA GLY A 410 1.94 18.63 2.56
C GLY A 410 3.39 18.97 2.14
N VAL A 411 4.38 18.18 2.58
CA VAL A 411 5.76 18.23 2.09
C VAL A 411 5.96 17.06 1.11
N PRO A 412 6.34 17.33 -0.15
CA PRO A 412 6.47 16.30 -1.17
C PRO A 412 7.37 15.14 -0.74
N GLY A 413 6.89 13.91 -0.94
CA GLY A 413 7.61 12.69 -0.60
C GLY A 413 7.75 12.39 0.90
N ALA A 414 7.03 13.10 1.78
CA ALA A 414 7.04 12.88 3.21
C ALA A 414 5.62 12.59 3.73
N GLY A 415 5.45 11.46 4.41
CA GLY A 415 4.16 11.03 4.97
C GLY A 415 4.18 10.89 6.50
N ILE A 416 2.99 11.02 7.10
CA ILE A 416 2.72 10.69 8.50
C ILE A 416 1.87 9.42 8.55
N SER A 417 2.26 8.45 9.37
CA SER A 417 1.50 7.22 9.61
C SER A 417 0.78 7.26 10.96
N PHE A 418 -0.47 6.82 10.94
CA PHE A 418 -1.29 6.56 12.11
C PHE A 418 -1.44 5.05 12.27
N MET A 419 -1.01 4.48 13.39
CA MET A 419 -1.18 3.06 13.70
C MET A 419 -2.36 2.88 14.65
N GLY A 420 -3.28 2.02 14.27
CA GLY A 420 -4.44 1.61 15.06
C GLY A 420 -4.34 0.16 15.56
N PRO A 421 -5.24 -0.26 16.46
CA PRO A 421 -5.32 -1.65 16.90
C PRO A 421 -5.74 -2.58 15.76
N ALA A 422 -5.53 -3.89 15.97
CA ALA A 422 -6.05 -4.90 15.04
C ALA A 422 -7.58 -4.78 14.89
N MET A 423 -8.08 -4.87 13.66
CA MET A 423 -9.49 -4.69 13.28
C MET A 423 -10.07 -3.31 13.63
N GLY A 424 -9.21 -2.30 13.79
CA GLY A 424 -9.60 -0.92 14.14
C GLY A 424 -9.69 0.04 12.96
N GLU A 425 -9.76 -0.46 11.71
CA GLU A 425 -9.68 0.37 10.51
C GLU A 425 -10.78 1.43 10.42
N GLU A 426 -12.03 1.11 10.81
CA GLU A 426 -13.13 2.08 10.76
C GLU A 426 -12.89 3.27 11.70
N ARG A 427 -12.37 2.99 12.91
CA ARG A 427 -11.99 4.05 13.86
C ARG A 427 -10.81 4.86 13.32
N LEU A 428 -9.82 4.17 12.76
CA LEU A 428 -8.64 4.79 12.18
C LEU A 428 -8.98 5.67 10.97
N LEU A 429 -9.93 5.25 10.13
CA LEU A 429 -10.41 6.03 8.99
C LEU A 429 -11.17 7.28 9.42
N ARG A 430 -12.01 7.22 10.46
CA ARG A 430 -12.66 8.44 11.02
C ARG A 430 -11.62 9.42 11.57
N LEU A 431 -10.63 8.93 12.30
CA LEU A 431 -9.51 9.74 12.77
C LEU A 431 -8.72 10.32 11.60
N GLY A 432 -8.44 9.48 10.59
CA GLY A 432 -7.73 9.88 9.38
C GLY A 432 -8.42 10.99 8.61
N ALA A 433 -9.75 10.95 8.50
CA ALA A 433 -10.51 12.02 7.85
C ALA A 433 -10.39 13.36 8.59
N ALA A 434 -10.36 13.32 9.93
CA ALA A 434 -10.11 14.53 10.74
C ALA A 434 -8.67 15.03 10.58
N ALA A 435 -7.70 14.11 10.54
CA ALA A 435 -6.30 14.44 10.34
C ALA A 435 -6.03 14.98 8.93
N GLU A 436 -6.61 14.37 7.88
CA GLU A 436 -6.52 14.85 6.49
C GLU A 436 -6.97 16.30 6.36
N LYS A 437 -8.11 16.66 6.98
CA LYS A 437 -8.62 18.03 7.01
C LYS A 437 -7.67 19.01 7.71
N ALA A 438 -6.96 18.57 8.75
CA ALA A 438 -6.00 19.39 9.48
C ALA A 438 -4.66 19.51 8.75
N LEU A 439 -4.32 18.54 7.93
CA LEU A 439 -3.07 18.49 7.16
C LEU A 439 -3.17 19.17 5.78
N GLY A 440 -4.36 19.51 5.33
CA GLY A 440 -4.61 20.25 4.09
C GLY A 440 -4.69 19.33 2.91
#